data_35de96a03f1fd5df4cf4f15154035588
#
_entry.id   35de96a03f1fd5df4cf4f15154035588
#
_cell.length_a   1.000
_cell.length_b   1.000
_cell.length_c   1.000
_cell.angle_alpha   90.00
_cell.angle_beta   90.00
_cell.angle_gamma   90.00
#
_symmetry.space_group_name_H-M   'P 1'
#
loop_
_entity.id
_entity.type
_entity.pdbx_description
1 polymer ?
#
loop_
_entity_poly.entity_id
_entity_poly.type
_entity_poly.pdbx_seq_one_letter_code
_entity_poly.pdbx_strand_id
1 'polypeptide(L)'
;LEGSWQYRRLFMRLPPDQPKHRARLLDGMAGLLVELHRHGVFWGDCSLANTLFSRDGQLLQAWLVGAETSEIHPSLSRGQLGHDLAIMTENVAEGLIDPAERLGLPEEMHETLIAEAEHVQITYETLWQALHAEPVFGFTDRYRVEGTVRRLNELGFAVDEVTLAPVSDDPDQLRIRVAVGDRRYHAQRVQELTGLN
;
A
#
# COMPACT_ATOMS: atom_id res chain seq x y z
N LEU A 1 -20.00 -2.75 -2.56
CA LEU A 1 -18.81 -2.94 -3.42
C LEU A 1 -19.04 -4.17 -4.29
N GLU A 2 -19.65 -3.97 -5.45
CA GLU A 2 -19.90 -5.03 -6.41
C GLU A 2 -18.56 -5.55 -6.95
N GLY A 3 -18.36 -6.89 -6.97
CA GLY A 3 -17.11 -7.50 -7.44
C GLY A 3 -15.96 -7.53 -6.44
N SER A 4 -16.18 -7.22 -5.16
CA SER A 4 -15.15 -7.34 -4.13
C SER A 4 -15.20 -8.68 -3.39
N TRP A 5 -14.06 -9.09 -2.82
CA TRP A 5 -13.91 -10.35 -2.11
C TRP A 5 -13.21 -10.16 -0.77
N GLN A 6 -13.59 -10.99 0.21
CA GLN A 6 -12.84 -11.12 1.46
C GLN A 6 -11.48 -11.79 1.20
N TYR A 7 -10.44 -11.44 1.99
CA TYR A 7 -9.08 -11.96 1.85
C TYR A 7 -9.03 -13.49 1.89
N ARG A 8 -9.76 -14.14 2.82
CA ARG A 8 -9.81 -15.60 2.96
C ARG A 8 -10.24 -16.28 1.66
N ARG A 9 -11.27 -15.74 0.99
CA ARG A 9 -11.76 -16.27 -0.29
C ARG A 9 -10.73 -16.10 -1.41
N LEU A 10 -9.97 -15.01 -1.39
CA LEU A 10 -8.88 -14.80 -2.35
C LEU A 10 -7.75 -15.78 -2.07
N PHE A 11 -7.29 -15.86 -0.82
CA PHE A 11 -6.18 -16.72 -0.45
C PHE A 11 -6.45 -18.20 -0.79
N MET A 12 -7.65 -18.71 -0.47
CA MET A 12 -8.07 -20.08 -0.80
C MET A 12 -8.10 -20.38 -2.32
N ARG A 13 -8.12 -19.34 -3.15
CA ARG A 13 -8.10 -19.46 -4.61
C ARG A 13 -6.72 -19.19 -5.21
N LEU A 14 -5.79 -18.68 -4.44
CA LEU A 14 -4.44 -18.43 -4.89
C LEU A 14 -3.64 -19.73 -4.77
N PRO A 15 -3.05 -20.22 -5.87
CA PRO A 15 -2.21 -21.40 -5.81
C PRO A 15 -1.05 -21.21 -4.84
N PRO A 16 -0.75 -22.21 -3.99
CA PRO A 16 0.36 -22.12 -3.02
C PRO A 16 1.71 -21.86 -3.66
N ASP A 17 1.90 -22.32 -4.89
CA ASP A 17 3.13 -22.19 -5.68
C ASP A 17 3.29 -20.84 -6.40
N GLN A 18 2.36 -19.89 -6.18
CA GLN A 18 2.38 -18.59 -6.85
C GLN A 18 2.55 -17.42 -5.85
N PRO A 19 3.74 -17.23 -5.27
CA PRO A 19 3.99 -16.16 -4.30
C PRO A 19 3.75 -14.74 -4.87
N LYS A 20 3.91 -14.57 -6.18
CA LYS A 20 3.63 -13.27 -6.84
C LYS A 20 2.18 -12.80 -6.73
N HIS A 21 1.23 -13.72 -6.65
CA HIS A 21 -0.17 -13.35 -6.46
C HIS A 21 -0.46 -12.94 -5.02
N ARG A 22 0.17 -13.61 -4.05
CA ARG A 22 0.10 -13.22 -2.64
C ARG A 22 0.76 -11.86 -2.42
N ALA A 23 1.93 -11.62 -3.00
CA ALA A 23 2.60 -10.33 -2.93
C ALA A 23 1.70 -9.16 -3.36
N ARG A 24 0.92 -9.31 -4.45
CA ARG A 24 -0.03 -8.28 -4.88
C ARG A 24 -1.15 -8.02 -3.86
N LEU A 25 -1.59 -9.05 -3.14
CA LEU A 25 -2.56 -8.89 -2.05
C LEU A 25 -1.94 -8.09 -0.90
N LEU A 26 -0.70 -8.40 -0.55
CA LEU A 26 0.05 -7.72 0.50
C LEU A 26 0.38 -6.26 0.12
N ASP A 27 0.69 -6.00 -1.15
CA ASP A 27 0.84 -4.63 -1.69
C ASP A 27 -0.46 -3.82 -1.54
N GLY A 28 -1.61 -4.47 -1.80
CA GLY A 28 -2.92 -3.85 -1.58
C GLY A 28 -3.15 -3.47 -0.12
N MET A 29 -2.78 -4.34 0.83
CA MET A 29 -2.89 -4.09 2.27
C MET A 29 -1.97 -2.94 2.71
N ALA A 30 -0.71 -2.97 2.33
CA ALA A 30 0.24 -1.89 2.61
C ALA A 30 -0.25 -0.55 2.06
N GLY A 31 -0.76 -0.55 0.83
CA GLY A 31 -1.32 0.64 0.19
C GLY A 31 -2.55 1.19 0.92
N LEU A 32 -3.46 0.33 1.41
CA LEU A 32 -4.60 0.75 2.23
C LEU A 32 -4.12 1.43 3.51
N LEU A 33 -3.17 0.82 4.24
CA LEU A 33 -2.66 1.37 5.49
C LEU A 33 -1.98 2.73 5.28
N VAL A 34 -1.20 2.88 4.20
CA VAL A 34 -0.59 4.17 3.83
C VAL A 34 -1.66 5.24 3.59
N GLU A 35 -2.75 4.91 2.87
CA GLU A 35 -3.84 5.87 2.64
C GLU A 35 -4.53 6.28 3.94
N LEU A 36 -4.86 5.33 4.80
CA LEU A 36 -5.48 5.61 6.10
C LEU A 36 -4.58 6.55 6.93
N HIS A 37 -3.31 6.22 7.05
CA HIS A 37 -2.35 7.01 7.82
C HIS A 37 -2.14 8.42 7.25
N ARG A 38 -2.08 8.59 5.94
CA ARG A 38 -1.97 9.91 5.30
C ARG A 38 -3.15 10.82 5.63
N HIS A 39 -4.33 10.23 5.80
CA HIS A 39 -5.55 10.97 6.18
C HIS A 39 -5.76 11.04 7.70
N GLY A 40 -4.77 10.67 8.50
CA GLY A 40 -4.83 10.75 9.96
C GLY A 40 -5.72 9.68 10.59
N VAL A 41 -6.03 8.61 9.86
CA VAL A 41 -6.86 7.50 10.36
C VAL A 41 -5.94 6.48 11.04
N PHE A 42 -6.07 6.33 12.34
CA PHE A 42 -5.52 5.23 13.14
C PHE A 42 -6.53 4.08 13.12
N TRP A 43 -6.14 2.92 12.62
CA TRP A 43 -7.07 1.80 12.46
C TRP A 43 -7.27 1.02 13.76
N GLY A 44 -6.19 0.75 14.49
CA GLY A 44 -6.21 0.13 15.82
C GLY A 44 -6.15 -1.40 15.79
N ASP A 45 -7.10 -2.07 15.14
CA ASP A 45 -7.15 -3.53 15.08
C ASP A 45 -6.64 -4.15 13.78
N CYS A 46 -6.53 -3.39 12.72
CA CYS A 46 -6.08 -3.81 11.39
C CYS A 46 -6.67 -5.16 10.91
N SER A 47 -7.94 -5.41 11.24
CA SER A 47 -8.61 -6.70 11.02
C SER A 47 -8.78 -7.01 9.53
N LEU A 48 -8.28 -8.16 9.09
CA LEU A 48 -8.49 -8.66 7.74
C LEU A 48 -9.97 -8.95 7.44
N ALA A 49 -10.78 -9.23 8.46
CA ALA A 49 -12.22 -9.43 8.31
C ALA A 49 -12.92 -8.14 7.85
N ASN A 50 -12.38 -6.99 8.23
CA ASN A 50 -12.85 -5.68 7.88
C ASN A 50 -12.19 -5.15 6.59
N THR A 51 -11.58 -6.03 5.80
CA THR A 51 -10.93 -5.68 4.54
C THR A 51 -11.58 -6.42 3.38
N LEU A 52 -11.95 -5.67 2.35
CA LEU A 52 -12.38 -6.21 1.07
C LEU A 52 -11.35 -5.91 -0.01
N PHE A 53 -11.23 -6.80 -0.97
CA PHE A 53 -10.37 -6.63 -2.12
C PHE A 53 -11.19 -6.55 -3.40
N SER A 54 -10.83 -5.64 -4.27
CA SER A 54 -11.35 -5.56 -5.63
C SER A 54 -10.20 -5.56 -6.63
N ARG A 55 -10.48 -6.05 -7.82
CA ARG A 55 -9.51 -6.00 -8.91
C ARG A 55 -9.71 -4.72 -9.72
N ASP A 56 -8.62 -4.01 -9.95
CA ASP A 56 -8.58 -2.87 -10.84
C ASP A 56 -7.42 -3.03 -11.84
N GLY A 57 -7.75 -3.51 -13.02
CA GLY A 57 -6.74 -3.87 -14.02
C GLY A 57 -5.82 -5.00 -13.54
N GLN A 58 -4.55 -4.70 -13.36
CA GLN A 58 -3.53 -5.62 -12.86
C GLN A 58 -3.29 -5.51 -11.34
N LEU A 59 -3.90 -4.51 -10.69
CA LEU A 59 -3.74 -4.24 -9.27
C LEU A 59 -4.85 -4.90 -8.47
N LEU A 60 -4.53 -5.30 -7.24
CA LEU A 60 -5.51 -5.60 -6.20
C LEU A 60 -5.59 -4.40 -5.26
N GLN A 61 -6.80 -3.92 -5.05
CA GLN A 61 -7.07 -2.84 -4.12
C GLN A 61 -7.75 -3.37 -2.88
N ALA A 62 -7.25 -2.93 -1.73
CA ALA A 62 -7.85 -3.19 -0.44
C ALA A 62 -8.72 -2.00 -0.01
N TRP A 63 -9.84 -2.32 0.64
CA TRP A 63 -10.82 -1.37 1.14
C TRP A 63 -11.15 -1.68 2.59
N LEU A 64 -11.13 -0.67 3.44
CA LEU A 64 -11.65 -0.78 4.80
C LEU A 64 -13.18 -0.77 4.76
N VAL A 65 -13.79 -1.81 5.37
CA VAL A 65 -15.24 -1.91 5.58
C VAL A 65 -15.44 -2.23 7.06
N GLY A 66 -16.09 -1.40 7.78
CA GLY A 66 -16.15 -1.52 9.25
C GLY A 66 -14.96 -0.78 9.89
N ALA A 67 -15.25 0.43 10.34
CA ALA A 67 -14.25 1.33 10.90
C ALA A 67 -14.53 1.62 12.39
N GLU A 68 -15.17 0.66 13.07
CA GLU A 68 -15.66 0.86 14.44
C GLU A 68 -14.52 1.05 15.44
N THR A 69 -13.35 0.51 15.16
CA THR A 69 -12.13 0.64 15.99
C THR A 69 -11.22 1.78 15.54
N SER A 70 -11.58 2.45 14.43
CA SER A 70 -10.73 3.48 13.85
C SER A 70 -10.97 4.85 14.50
N GLU A 71 -9.90 5.61 14.64
CA GLU A 71 -9.91 6.98 15.16
C GLU A 71 -9.32 7.95 14.13
N ILE A 72 -9.87 9.16 14.06
CA ILE A 72 -9.36 10.21 13.17
C ILE A 72 -8.60 11.24 13.99
N HIS A 73 -7.36 11.49 13.62
CA HIS A 73 -6.47 12.45 14.26
C HIS A 73 -5.99 13.51 13.24
N PRO A 74 -5.67 14.73 13.67
CA PRO A 74 -5.05 15.73 12.79
C PRO A 74 -3.71 15.26 12.21
N SER A 75 -2.99 14.43 12.96
CA SER A 75 -1.76 13.74 12.56
C SER A 75 -1.55 12.53 13.46
N LEU A 76 -0.96 11.47 12.91
CA LEU A 76 -0.62 10.28 13.69
C LEU A 76 0.80 10.39 14.26
N SER A 77 0.95 9.93 15.49
CA SER A 77 2.25 9.77 16.12
C SER A 77 3.00 8.55 15.53
N ARG A 78 4.33 8.54 15.66
CA ARG A 78 5.14 7.39 15.27
C ARG A 78 4.71 6.10 15.97
N GLY A 79 4.24 6.20 17.22
CA GLY A 79 3.74 5.06 17.98
C GLY A 79 2.47 4.47 17.36
N GLN A 80 1.52 5.32 16.94
CA GLN A 80 0.29 4.87 16.27
C GLN A 80 0.59 4.23 14.91
N LEU A 81 1.44 4.87 14.10
CA LEU A 81 1.88 4.30 12.81
C LEU A 81 2.54 2.92 12.99
N GLY A 82 3.45 2.80 13.98
CA GLY A 82 4.14 1.55 14.26
C GLY A 82 3.21 0.48 14.84
N HIS A 83 2.22 0.86 15.66
CA HIS A 83 1.24 -0.06 16.20
C HIS A 83 0.40 -0.69 15.11
N ASP A 84 -0.23 0.13 14.25
CA ASP A 84 -1.05 -0.38 13.15
C ASP A 84 -0.23 -1.27 12.20
N LEU A 85 1.01 -0.90 11.94
CA LEU A 85 1.88 -1.69 11.06
C LEU A 85 2.22 -3.06 11.67
N ALA A 86 2.51 -3.12 12.97
CA ALA A 86 2.79 -4.37 13.69
C ALA A 86 1.54 -5.27 13.70
N ILE A 87 0.39 -4.73 14.11
CA ILE A 87 -0.88 -5.48 14.14
C ILE A 87 -1.28 -5.95 12.73
N MET A 88 -1.11 -5.12 11.70
CA MET A 88 -1.34 -5.52 10.31
C MET A 88 -0.47 -6.71 9.90
N THR A 89 0.82 -6.67 10.23
CA THR A 89 1.76 -7.73 9.86
C THR A 89 1.41 -9.04 10.59
N GLU A 90 1.06 -8.97 11.88
CA GLU A 90 0.61 -10.12 12.66
C GLU A 90 -0.68 -10.73 12.10
N ASN A 91 -1.70 -9.91 11.86
CA ASN A 91 -2.98 -10.35 11.29
C ASN A 91 -2.83 -10.95 9.89
N VAL A 92 -1.91 -10.40 9.08
CA VAL A 92 -1.60 -10.96 7.77
C VAL A 92 -0.91 -12.32 7.90
N ALA A 93 0.05 -12.48 8.81
CA ALA A 93 0.73 -13.76 9.05
C ALA A 93 -0.29 -14.84 9.47
N GLU A 94 -1.13 -14.56 10.45
CA GLU A 94 -2.21 -15.46 10.87
C GLU A 94 -3.18 -15.76 9.72
N GLY A 95 -3.55 -14.73 8.97
CA GLY A 95 -4.43 -14.85 7.80
C GLY A 95 -3.85 -15.67 6.65
N LEU A 96 -2.54 -15.82 6.55
CA LEU A 96 -1.88 -16.70 5.60
C LEU A 96 -1.78 -18.13 6.13
N ILE A 97 -1.53 -18.31 7.44
CA ILE A 97 -1.39 -19.63 8.07
C ILE A 97 -2.73 -20.37 8.15
N ASP A 98 -3.81 -19.73 8.63
CA ASP A 98 -5.12 -20.37 8.81
C ASP A 98 -5.66 -21.06 7.53
N PRO A 99 -5.64 -20.45 6.34
CA PRO A 99 -5.96 -21.16 5.10
C PRO A 99 -4.96 -22.25 4.71
N ALA A 100 -3.67 -22.07 5.01
CA ALA A 100 -2.64 -23.08 4.70
C ALA A 100 -2.88 -24.35 5.50
N GLU A 101 -3.16 -24.23 6.80
CA GLU A 101 -3.54 -25.36 7.67
C GLU A 101 -4.79 -26.08 7.17
N ARG A 102 -5.82 -25.33 6.77
CA ARG A 102 -7.07 -25.91 6.22
C ARG A 102 -6.88 -26.65 4.91
N LEU A 103 -5.88 -26.24 4.11
CA LEU A 103 -5.48 -26.91 2.88
C LEU A 103 -4.53 -28.09 3.14
N GLY A 104 -4.12 -28.33 4.40
CA GLY A 104 -3.18 -29.38 4.77
C GLY A 104 -1.78 -29.14 4.21
N LEU A 105 -1.36 -27.89 4.07
CA LEU A 105 -0.02 -27.58 3.60
C LEU A 105 1.02 -27.91 4.69
N PRO A 106 2.26 -28.30 4.29
CA PRO A 106 3.30 -28.68 5.23
C PRO A 106 3.65 -27.56 6.21
N GLU A 107 3.99 -27.89 7.44
CA GLU A 107 4.34 -26.94 8.49
C GLU A 107 5.59 -26.10 8.12
N GLU A 108 6.49 -26.65 7.33
CA GLU A 108 7.66 -25.93 6.81
C GLU A 108 7.28 -24.72 5.94
N MET A 109 6.05 -24.70 5.40
CA MET A 109 5.54 -23.52 4.69
C MET A 109 5.14 -22.37 5.62
N HIS A 110 4.87 -22.64 6.91
CA HIS A 110 4.44 -21.59 7.84
C HIS A 110 5.52 -20.52 8.01
N GLU A 111 6.78 -20.91 8.16
CA GLU A 111 7.91 -19.97 8.24
C GLU A 111 7.99 -19.09 6.97
N THR A 112 7.78 -19.70 5.81
CA THR A 112 7.76 -18.96 4.53
C THR A 112 6.60 -17.96 4.47
N LEU A 113 5.41 -18.35 4.95
CA LEU A 113 4.23 -17.49 4.96
C LEU A 113 4.38 -16.34 5.96
N ILE A 114 5.00 -16.57 7.11
CA ILE A 114 5.34 -15.53 8.09
C ILE A 114 6.31 -14.52 7.45
N ALA A 115 7.37 -15.01 6.82
CA ALA A 115 8.32 -14.15 6.11
C ALA A 115 7.66 -13.38 4.94
N GLU A 116 6.67 -13.98 4.26
CA GLU A 116 5.88 -13.26 3.26
C GLU A 116 5.04 -12.13 3.88
N ALA A 117 4.52 -12.30 5.10
CA ALA A 117 3.76 -11.24 5.78
C ALA A 117 4.60 -9.99 6.05
N GLU A 118 5.89 -10.13 6.29
CA GLU A 118 6.82 -9.01 6.45
C GLU A 118 6.90 -8.12 5.20
N HIS A 119 6.50 -8.64 4.04
CA HIS A 119 6.41 -7.85 2.80
C HIS A 119 5.48 -6.63 2.95
N VAL A 120 4.43 -6.73 3.76
CA VAL A 120 3.53 -5.60 4.06
C VAL A 120 4.31 -4.45 4.68
N GLN A 121 5.16 -4.75 5.67
CA GLN A 121 5.99 -3.74 6.33
C GLN A 121 6.96 -3.09 5.35
N ILE A 122 7.68 -3.89 4.57
CA ILE A 122 8.66 -3.40 3.59
C ILE A 122 7.98 -2.50 2.55
N THR A 123 6.82 -2.92 2.05
CA THR A 123 6.05 -2.14 1.06
C THR A 123 5.51 -0.85 1.68
N TYR A 124 4.95 -0.92 2.90
CA TYR A 124 4.47 0.26 3.63
C TYR A 124 5.58 1.28 3.83
N GLU A 125 6.73 0.87 4.38
CA GLU A 125 7.87 1.77 4.65
C GLU A 125 8.40 2.39 3.34
N THR A 126 8.47 1.60 2.28
CA THR A 126 8.90 2.07 0.97
C THR A 126 7.96 3.13 0.40
N LEU A 127 6.65 2.90 0.48
CA LEU A 127 5.61 3.84 0.06
C LEU A 127 5.63 5.10 0.93
N TRP A 128 5.65 4.92 2.25
CA TRP A 128 5.67 6.02 3.20
C TRP A 128 6.86 6.95 2.97
N GLN A 129 8.05 6.37 2.79
CA GLN A 129 9.25 7.14 2.47
C GLN A 129 9.14 7.86 1.12
N ALA A 130 8.65 7.18 0.09
CA ALA A 130 8.50 7.78 -1.24
C ALA A 130 7.53 8.97 -1.25
N LEU A 131 6.50 8.93 -0.39
CA LEU A 131 5.49 9.99 -0.28
C LEU A 131 5.92 11.17 0.59
N HIS A 132 6.81 10.93 1.57
CA HIS A 132 7.21 11.96 2.55
C HIS A 132 8.67 12.42 2.39
N ALA A 133 9.46 11.76 1.56
CA ALA A 133 10.82 12.19 1.28
C ALA A 133 10.81 13.44 0.39
N GLU A 134 11.65 14.39 0.76
CA GLU A 134 12.01 15.55 -0.09
C GLU A 134 13.45 15.39 -0.57
N PRO A 135 13.75 14.43 -1.47
CA PRO A 135 15.11 14.17 -1.86
C PRO A 135 15.71 15.36 -2.59
N VAL A 136 17.01 15.56 -2.38
CA VAL A 136 17.80 16.57 -3.07
C VAL A 136 18.55 15.90 -4.21
N PHE A 137 18.45 16.50 -5.41
CA PHE A 137 19.10 16.00 -6.63
C PHE A 137 19.87 17.11 -7.34
N GLY A 138 20.97 16.74 -7.99
CA GLY A 138 21.63 17.64 -8.94
C GLY A 138 20.80 17.78 -10.23
N PHE A 139 21.03 18.86 -10.98
CA PHE A 139 20.32 19.13 -12.25
C PHE A 139 20.42 17.98 -13.26
N THR A 140 21.46 17.15 -13.18
CA THR A 140 21.71 16.00 -14.07
C THR A 140 20.87 14.77 -13.69
N ASP A 141 20.26 14.74 -12.50
CA ASP A 141 19.58 13.57 -11.95
C ASP A 141 18.06 13.55 -12.20
N ARG A 142 17.58 14.27 -13.22
CA ARG A 142 16.15 14.32 -13.58
C ARG A 142 15.50 12.96 -13.76
N TYR A 143 16.26 11.97 -14.25
CA TYR A 143 15.76 10.61 -14.41
C TYR A 143 15.30 9.96 -13.09
N ARG A 144 15.84 10.40 -11.95
CA ARG A 144 15.44 9.93 -10.61
C ARG A 144 14.05 10.43 -10.23
N VAL A 145 13.71 11.66 -10.66
CA VAL A 145 12.35 12.22 -10.47
C VAL A 145 11.34 11.38 -11.24
N GLU A 146 11.62 11.14 -12.52
CA GLU A 146 10.75 10.32 -13.37
C GLU A 146 10.60 8.90 -12.83
N GLY A 147 11.68 8.32 -12.28
CA GLY A 147 11.68 7.02 -11.63
C GLY A 147 10.74 7.00 -10.39
N THR A 148 10.82 8.03 -9.54
CA THR A 148 9.96 8.16 -8.35
C THR A 148 8.49 8.31 -8.76
N VAL A 149 8.19 9.20 -9.70
CA VAL A 149 6.83 9.42 -10.22
C VAL A 149 6.25 8.13 -10.80
N ARG A 150 7.04 7.44 -11.63
CA ARG A 150 6.62 6.16 -12.22
C ARG A 150 6.30 5.13 -11.15
N ARG A 151 7.17 4.98 -10.15
CA ARG A 151 6.97 4.03 -9.05
C ARG A 151 5.71 4.33 -8.26
N LEU A 152 5.44 5.61 -7.92
CA LEU A 152 4.23 6.01 -7.23
C LEU A 152 2.98 5.69 -8.07
N ASN A 153 3.01 5.97 -9.37
CA ASN A 153 1.92 5.63 -10.29
C ASN A 153 1.69 4.11 -10.40
N GLU A 154 2.77 3.30 -10.46
CA GLU A 154 2.69 1.84 -10.48
C GLU A 154 2.03 1.27 -9.20
N LEU A 155 2.21 1.97 -8.09
CA LEU A 155 1.61 1.63 -6.79
C LEU A 155 0.20 2.22 -6.60
N GLY A 156 -0.35 2.87 -7.63
CA GLY A 156 -1.71 3.39 -7.67
C GLY A 156 -1.87 4.83 -7.16
N PHE A 157 -0.78 5.51 -6.79
CA PHE A 157 -0.84 6.91 -6.38
C PHE A 157 -0.79 7.83 -7.61
N ALA A 158 -1.78 8.70 -7.77
CA ALA A 158 -1.72 9.72 -8.79
C ALA A 158 -0.78 10.84 -8.33
N VAL A 159 0.27 11.11 -9.09
CA VAL A 159 1.11 12.29 -8.84
C VAL A 159 0.45 13.50 -9.49
N ASP A 160 -0.06 14.40 -8.66
CA ASP A 160 -0.78 15.60 -9.11
C ASP A 160 0.20 16.73 -9.44
N GLU A 161 1.27 16.88 -8.64
CA GLU A 161 2.24 17.94 -8.80
C GLU A 161 3.64 17.49 -8.38
N VAL A 162 4.64 17.94 -9.12
CA VAL A 162 6.05 17.84 -8.74
C VAL A 162 6.60 19.26 -8.63
N THR A 163 6.91 19.66 -7.42
CA THR A 163 7.50 20.97 -7.14
C THR A 163 9.03 20.84 -7.00
N LEU A 164 9.75 21.67 -7.71
CA LEU A 164 11.21 21.77 -7.63
C LEU A 164 11.58 23.09 -6.96
N ALA A 165 12.27 23.00 -5.84
CA ALA A 165 12.77 24.18 -5.12
C ALA A 165 14.30 24.14 -5.04
N PRO A 166 15.00 25.25 -5.30
CA PRO A 166 16.45 25.31 -5.10
C PRO A 166 16.80 25.09 -3.63
N VAL A 167 17.90 24.45 -3.37
CA VAL A 167 18.47 24.31 -2.02
C VAL A 167 19.21 25.60 -1.69
N SER A 168 18.93 26.16 -0.51
CA SER A 168 19.43 27.50 -0.10
C SER A 168 20.95 27.65 -0.17
N ASP A 169 21.69 26.58 0.06
CA ASP A 169 23.15 26.58 0.17
C ASP A 169 23.87 26.07 -1.10
N ASP A 170 23.11 25.55 -2.08
CA ASP A 170 23.68 25.04 -3.32
C ASP A 170 22.67 25.21 -4.47
N PRO A 171 22.92 26.21 -5.36
CA PRO A 171 22.03 26.50 -6.49
C PRO A 171 21.98 25.40 -7.55
N ASP A 172 22.94 24.47 -7.57
CA ASP A 172 22.98 23.33 -8.49
C ASP A 172 22.19 22.13 -7.98
N GLN A 173 21.62 22.24 -6.78
CA GLN A 173 20.78 21.21 -6.20
C GLN A 173 19.32 21.66 -6.11
N LEU A 174 18.42 20.72 -6.45
CA LEU A 174 16.99 20.91 -6.36
C LEU A 174 16.40 19.93 -5.35
N ARG A 175 15.58 20.47 -4.45
CA ARG A 175 14.72 19.67 -3.58
C ARG A 175 13.43 19.36 -4.33
N ILE A 176 13.05 18.09 -4.31
CA ILE A 176 11.84 17.63 -4.98
C ILE A 176 10.79 17.33 -3.93
N ARG A 177 9.64 17.93 -4.11
CA ARG A 177 8.42 17.60 -3.36
C ARG A 177 7.41 17.04 -4.34
N VAL A 178 6.86 15.89 -4.02
CA VAL A 178 5.81 15.24 -4.81
C VAL A 178 4.51 15.40 -4.06
N ALA A 179 3.54 16.06 -4.67
CA ALA A 179 2.16 16.06 -4.20
C ALA A 179 1.41 14.93 -4.89
N VAL A 180 0.85 14.04 -4.10
CA VAL A 180 0.02 12.96 -4.59
C VAL A 180 -1.42 13.19 -4.13
N GLY A 181 -2.36 13.01 -5.05
CA GLY A 181 -3.77 12.95 -4.74
C GLY A 181 -4.14 11.63 -4.08
N ASP A 182 -5.43 11.45 -3.86
CA ASP A 182 -5.98 10.17 -3.41
C ASP A 182 -5.65 9.07 -4.43
N ARG A 183 -5.59 7.82 -3.96
CA ARG A 183 -5.41 6.69 -4.87
C ARG A 183 -6.54 6.69 -5.90
N ARG A 184 -6.19 7.04 -7.13
CA ARG A 184 -7.15 7.01 -8.23
C ARG A 184 -7.16 5.64 -8.86
N TYR A 185 -8.31 5.04 -8.85
CA TYR A 185 -8.53 3.74 -9.45
C TYR A 185 -8.39 3.81 -10.96
N HIS A 186 -7.87 2.76 -11.54
CA HIS A 186 -7.68 2.70 -12.99
C HIS A 186 -8.98 2.96 -13.75
N ALA A 187 -10.10 2.44 -13.26
CA ALA A 187 -11.42 2.68 -13.82
C ALA A 187 -11.82 4.17 -13.76
N GLN A 188 -11.60 4.84 -12.63
CA GLN A 188 -11.85 6.28 -12.50
C GLN A 188 -10.96 7.10 -13.42
N ARG A 189 -9.69 6.74 -13.53
CA ARG A 189 -8.75 7.42 -14.41
C ARG A 189 -9.12 7.26 -15.88
N VAL A 190 -9.56 6.06 -16.29
CA VAL A 190 -10.07 5.82 -17.64
C VAL A 190 -11.34 6.63 -17.91
N GLN A 191 -12.27 6.68 -16.95
CA GLN A 191 -13.48 7.47 -17.04
C GLN A 191 -13.17 8.98 -17.18
N GLU A 192 -12.26 9.52 -16.35
CA GLU A 192 -11.83 10.91 -16.42
C GLU A 192 -11.18 11.25 -17.78
N LEU A 193 -10.37 10.33 -18.32
CA LEU A 193 -9.66 10.53 -19.58
C LEU A 193 -10.54 10.34 -20.82
N THR A 194 -11.53 9.46 -20.74
CA THR A 194 -12.34 9.06 -21.90
C THR A 194 -13.77 9.55 -21.84
N GLY A 195 -14.27 9.97 -20.68
CA GLY A 195 -15.69 10.30 -20.46
C GLY A 195 -16.64 9.12 -20.58
N LEU A 196 -16.10 7.88 -20.65
CA LEU A 196 -16.88 6.65 -20.76
C LEU A 196 -17.12 6.04 -19.38
N ASN A 197 -18.37 5.67 -19.10
CA ASN A 197 -18.79 4.93 -17.90
C ASN A 197 -18.58 3.42 -18.07
#